data_c31f2345e8ffe33a3f187da3bae471fe
#
_entry.id   c31f2345e8ffe33a3f187da3bae471fe
#
_cell.length_a   1.000
_cell.length_b   1.000
_cell.length_c   1.000
_cell.angle_alpha   90.00
_cell.angle_beta   90.00
_cell.angle_gamma   90.00
#
_symmetry.space_group_name_H-M   'P 1'
#
loop_
_entity.id
_entity.type
_entity.pdbx_description
1 polymer ?
#
loop_
_entity_poly.entity_id
_entity_poly.type
_entity_poly.pdbx_seq_one_letter_code
_entity_poly.pdbx_strand_id
1 'polypeptide(L)'
;MNIGARLEAIAALVPQNCVVADIGTDHAYLPVRLMQKGLIKAAIAADIAEGPCRAAQTNIGMYGLKDKIEVRRGSGLTVLKPGEADGAVIAGMGGSTIVQILEESPEVAKALKFLIVQPMAGAPGLRRWACENGWRIADEALAEEPQHLYEIIMLVPGSEPPHSSIEYEIGPRLIEKRPPLFGRHIEKLYAAYARMLKSMAQSSKAQQSGKYKKMQELLAGLEEYKHECDCE
;
A
#
# COMPACT_ATOMS: atom_id res chain seq x y z
N MET A 1 14.35 -1.08 -17.85
CA MET A 1 14.50 -1.82 -16.58
C MET A 1 13.19 -2.53 -16.25
N ASN A 2 13.22 -3.81 -15.91
CA ASN A 2 12.05 -4.52 -15.38
C ASN A 2 12.08 -4.40 -13.85
N ILE A 3 11.00 -3.90 -13.25
CA ILE A 3 10.92 -3.66 -11.80
C ILE A 3 9.92 -4.58 -11.08
N GLY A 4 9.36 -5.57 -11.79
CA GLY A 4 8.34 -6.46 -11.25
C GLY A 4 6.92 -5.88 -11.30
N ALA A 5 5.92 -6.76 -11.21
CA ALA A 5 4.51 -6.38 -11.34
C ALA A 5 4.06 -5.45 -10.22
N ARG A 6 4.53 -5.67 -9.00
CA ARG A 6 4.22 -4.85 -7.83
C ARG A 6 4.62 -3.38 -8.02
N LEU A 7 5.87 -3.13 -8.39
CA LEU A 7 6.35 -1.75 -8.58
C LEU A 7 5.79 -1.10 -9.85
N GLU A 8 5.51 -1.87 -10.90
CA GLU A 8 4.81 -1.34 -12.10
C GLU A 8 3.36 -0.92 -11.76
N ALA A 9 2.65 -1.67 -10.94
CA ALA A 9 1.30 -1.30 -10.49
C ALA A 9 1.33 -0.05 -9.58
N ILE A 10 2.32 0.09 -8.70
CA ILE A 10 2.55 1.31 -7.93
C ILE A 10 2.83 2.48 -8.87
N ALA A 11 3.72 2.31 -9.85
CA ALA A 11 4.08 3.35 -10.82
C ALA A 11 2.88 3.82 -11.65
N ALA A 12 1.93 2.94 -11.94
CA ALA A 12 0.72 3.26 -12.69
C ALA A 12 -0.24 4.21 -11.92
N LEU A 13 -0.19 4.19 -10.59
CA LEU A 13 -1.00 5.07 -9.74
C LEU A 13 -0.34 6.44 -9.47
N VAL A 14 0.95 6.61 -9.78
CA VAL A 14 1.65 7.88 -9.54
C VAL A 14 1.15 8.96 -10.50
N PRO A 15 0.64 10.11 -10.01
CA PRO A 15 0.25 11.22 -10.84
C PRO A 15 1.42 11.78 -11.66
N GLN A 16 1.11 12.30 -12.85
CA GLN A 16 2.14 12.85 -13.72
C GLN A 16 2.61 14.25 -13.26
N ASN A 17 3.85 14.61 -13.67
CA ASN A 17 4.43 15.94 -13.47
C ASN A 17 4.56 16.37 -11.99
N CYS A 18 4.79 15.45 -11.08
CA CYS A 18 4.95 15.69 -9.64
C CYS A 18 6.38 15.41 -9.15
N VAL A 19 6.65 15.80 -7.91
CA VAL A 19 7.82 15.40 -7.13
C VAL A 19 7.38 14.29 -6.17
N VAL A 20 8.05 13.13 -6.19
CA VAL A 20 7.67 11.94 -5.42
C VAL A 20 8.75 11.59 -4.40
N ALA A 21 8.35 11.33 -3.17
CA ALA A 21 9.21 10.69 -2.18
C ALA A 21 8.96 9.18 -2.16
N ASP A 22 10.00 8.37 -2.29
CA ASP A 22 9.96 6.91 -2.17
C ASP A 22 10.61 6.50 -0.84
N ILE A 23 9.78 6.11 0.11
CA ILE A 23 10.17 5.82 1.51
C ILE A 23 10.37 4.33 1.70
N GLY A 24 11.57 3.93 2.11
CA GLY A 24 12.04 2.54 2.08
C GLY A 24 12.43 2.13 0.66
N THR A 25 13.17 3.02 0.00
CA THR A 25 13.44 2.94 -1.46
C THR A 25 14.30 1.76 -1.88
N ASP A 26 15.04 1.14 -0.95
CA ASP A 26 15.98 0.04 -1.17
C ASP A 26 17.01 0.37 -2.30
N HIS A 27 16.71 0.06 -3.53
CA HIS A 27 17.57 0.30 -4.71
C HIS A 27 17.14 1.46 -5.61
N ALA A 28 16.16 2.26 -5.22
CA ALA A 28 15.55 3.34 -6.02
C ALA A 28 14.99 2.86 -7.39
N TYR A 29 14.55 1.61 -7.48
CA TYR A 29 13.99 1.08 -8.74
C TYR A 29 12.74 1.84 -9.18
N LEU A 30 11.84 2.16 -8.25
CA LEU A 30 10.62 2.91 -8.55
C LEU A 30 10.91 4.34 -9.03
N PRO A 31 11.68 5.17 -8.29
CA PRO A 31 12.04 6.52 -8.75
C PRO A 31 12.73 6.53 -10.12
N VAL A 32 13.70 5.64 -10.34
CA VAL A 32 14.41 5.51 -11.62
C VAL A 32 13.41 5.16 -12.75
N ARG A 33 12.49 4.22 -12.51
CA ARG A 33 11.48 3.82 -13.49
C ARG A 33 10.54 4.95 -13.84
N LEU A 34 10.06 5.69 -12.85
CA LEU A 34 9.18 6.85 -13.04
C LEU A 34 9.87 7.94 -13.86
N MET A 35 11.14 8.23 -13.58
CA MET A 35 11.94 9.17 -14.36
C MET A 35 12.18 8.70 -15.80
N GLN A 36 12.50 7.43 -16.02
CA GLN A 36 12.69 6.87 -17.37
C GLN A 36 11.40 6.94 -18.22
N LYS A 37 10.23 6.82 -17.59
CA LYS A 37 8.93 6.97 -18.28
C LYS A 37 8.54 8.45 -18.47
N GLY A 38 9.29 9.39 -17.93
CA GLY A 38 8.95 10.82 -17.98
C GLY A 38 7.70 11.17 -17.17
N LEU A 39 7.33 10.35 -16.17
CA LEU A 39 6.12 10.54 -15.39
C LEU A 39 6.28 11.62 -14.31
N ILE A 40 7.47 11.76 -13.73
CA ILE A 40 7.73 12.67 -12.62
C ILE A 40 8.82 13.70 -12.96
N LYS A 41 8.85 14.83 -12.23
CA LYS A 41 9.86 15.90 -12.39
C LYS A 41 11.15 15.61 -11.64
N ALA A 42 11.01 15.09 -10.43
CA ALA A 42 12.10 14.74 -9.54
C ALA A 42 11.63 13.73 -8.51
N ALA A 43 12.56 13.10 -7.80
CA ALA A 43 12.24 12.21 -6.68
C ALA A 43 13.21 12.39 -5.51
N ILE A 44 12.73 12.02 -4.32
CA ILE A 44 13.52 11.84 -3.11
C ILE A 44 13.43 10.35 -2.76
N ALA A 45 14.55 9.65 -2.86
CA ALA A 45 14.66 8.24 -2.51
C ALA A 45 15.23 8.13 -1.09
N ALA A 46 14.45 7.59 -0.15
CA ALA A 46 14.84 7.56 1.26
C ALA A 46 14.86 6.15 1.85
N ASP A 47 15.83 5.88 2.68
CA ASP A 47 15.90 4.66 3.49
C ASP A 47 16.58 4.94 4.83
N ILE A 48 16.24 4.16 5.86
CA ILE A 48 16.86 4.28 7.18
C ILE A 48 18.26 3.66 7.20
N ALA A 49 18.50 2.65 6.36
CA ALA A 49 19.72 1.88 6.34
C ALA A 49 20.72 2.44 5.32
N GLU A 50 22.00 2.42 5.67
CA GLU A 50 23.07 2.93 4.82
C GLU A 50 23.29 2.08 3.56
N GLY A 51 23.14 0.75 3.66
CA GLY A 51 23.30 -0.17 2.52
C GLY A 51 22.34 0.12 1.38
N PRO A 52 21.02 0.15 1.62
CA PRO A 52 20.01 0.59 0.67
C PRO A 52 20.29 1.96 0.07
N CYS A 53 20.66 2.97 0.87
CA CYS A 53 21.01 4.30 0.35
C CYS A 53 22.19 4.24 -0.64
N ARG A 54 23.23 3.48 -0.35
CA ARG A 54 24.37 3.28 -1.27
C ARG A 54 23.95 2.56 -2.56
N ALA A 55 23.12 1.53 -2.45
CA ALA A 55 22.58 0.80 -3.59
C ALA A 55 21.73 1.73 -4.48
N ALA A 56 20.85 2.54 -3.87
CA ALA A 56 20.09 3.56 -4.56
C ALA A 56 20.96 4.57 -5.30
N GLN A 57 21.99 5.14 -4.65
CA GLN A 57 22.93 6.06 -5.26
C GLN A 57 23.66 5.46 -6.47
N THR A 58 24.09 4.18 -6.34
CA THR A 58 24.75 3.46 -7.43
C THR A 58 23.80 3.29 -8.62
N ASN A 59 22.58 2.83 -8.36
CA ASN A 59 21.59 2.60 -9.39
C ASN A 59 21.19 3.92 -10.11
N ILE A 60 20.93 4.97 -9.36
CA ILE A 60 20.64 6.32 -9.90
C ILE A 60 21.79 6.82 -10.78
N GLY A 61 23.04 6.58 -10.35
CA GLY A 61 24.24 6.93 -11.11
C GLY A 61 24.35 6.19 -12.43
N MET A 62 24.03 4.88 -12.46
CA MET A 62 24.04 4.07 -13.69
C MET A 62 23.07 4.58 -14.76
N TYR A 63 21.98 5.19 -14.33
CA TYR A 63 20.97 5.76 -15.25
C TYR A 63 21.14 7.27 -15.50
N GLY A 64 22.21 7.91 -14.98
CA GLY A 64 22.47 9.34 -15.20
C GLY A 64 21.45 10.27 -14.57
N LEU A 65 20.79 9.87 -13.46
CA LEU A 65 19.66 10.59 -12.86
C LEU A 65 20.03 11.33 -11.56
N LYS A 66 21.33 11.56 -11.28
CA LYS A 66 21.80 12.20 -10.04
C LYS A 66 21.24 13.61 -9.82
N ASP A 67 20.97 14.35 -10.89
CA ASP A 67 20.42 15.70 -10.81
C ASP A 67 18.87 15.71 -10.66
N LYS A 68 18.23 14.55 -10.70
CA LYS A 68 16.78 14.38 -10.66
C LYS A 68 16.27 13.57 -9.47
N ILE A 69 17.13 12.73 -8.90
CA ILE A 69 16.78 11.85 -7.77
C ILE A 69 17.80 12.09 -6.66
N GLU A 70 17.33 12.65 -5.55
CA GLU A 70 18.12 12.84 -4.33
C GLU A 70 17.98 11.61 -3.43
N VAL A 71 19.09 11.13 -2.86
CA VAL A 71 19.05 10.03 -1.86
C VAL A 71 19.26 10.61 -0.47
N ARG A 72 18.34 10.29 0.44
CA ARG A 72 18.38 10.71 1.85
C ARG A 72 18.35 9.53 2.78
N ARG A 73 19.20 9.55 3.81
CA ARG A 73 19.17 8.57 4.89
C ARG A 73 18.37 9.12 6.08
N GLY A 74 17.36 8.39 6.54
CA GLY A 74 16.56 8.76 7.70
C GLY A 74 15.30 7.90 7.85
N SER A 75 14.53 8.13 8.93
CA SER A 75 13.34 7.36 9.25
C SER A 75 12.10 7.96 8.59
N GLY A 76 11.43 7.16 7.76
CA GLY A 76 10.11 7.49 7.23
C GLY A 76 10.05 8.87 6.59
N LEU A 77 9.02 9.63 6.90
CA LEU A 77 8.81 10.98 6.35
C LEU A 77 9.66 12.07 7.02
N THR A 78 10.42 11.76 8.09
CA THR A 78 11.28 12.76 8.76
C THR A 78 12.39 13.31 7.86
N VAL A 79 12.67 12.66 6.76
CA VAL A 79 13.64 13.10 5.74
C VAL A 79 13.12 14.24 4.87
N LEU A 80 11.83 14.57 4.96
CA LEU A 80 11.16 15.58 4.15
C LEU A 80 10.80 16.82 4.97
N LYS A 81 10.72 17.95 4.27
CA LYS A 81 10.04 19.15 4.78
C LYS A 81 8.60 19.19 4.27
N PRO A 82 7.65 19.80 5.01
CA PRO A 82 6.29 19.99 4.52
C PRO A 82 6.27 20.70 3.15
N GLY A 83 5.57 20.12 2.18
CA GLY A 83 5.44 20.65 0.82
C GLY A 83 6.65 20.44 -0.11
N GLU A 84 7.68 19.73 0.32
CA GLU A 84 8.86 19.42 -0.49
C GLU A 84 8.60 18.37 -1.58
N ALA A 85 7.72 17.40 -1.30
CA ALA A 85 7.22 16.44 -2.27
C ALA A 85 5.71 16.64 -2.47
N ASP A 86 5.23 16.41 -3.71
CA ASP A 86 3.80 16.40 -4.01
C ASP A 86 3.11 15.15 -3.44
N GLY A 87 3.81 14.05 -3.40
CA GLY A 87 3.30 12.80 -2.83
C GLY A 87 4.41 11.86 -2.37
N ALA A 88 3.99 10.82 -1.64
CA ALA A 88 4.92 9.80 -1.17
C ALA A 88 4.44 8.39 -1.54
N VAL A 89 5.40 7.49 -1.72
CA VAL A 89 5.19 6.05 -1.83
C VAL A 89 5.81 5.39 -0.62
N ILE A 90 5.06 4.52 0.07
CA ILE A 90 5.54 3.69 1.19
C ILE A 90 5.12 2.26 0.89
N ALA A 91 6.05 1.44 0.41
CA ALA A 91 5.76 0.10 -0.07
C ALA A 91 6.61 -0.98 0.61
N GLY A 92 6.07 -2.21 0.70
CA GLY A 92 6.80 -3.35 1.24
C GLY A 92 6.89 -3.38 2.78
N MET A 93 6.04 -2.64 3.48
CA MET A 93 6.01 -2.54 4.94
C MET A 93 4.70 -3.05 5.52
N GLY A 94 4.67 -3.38 6.82
CA GLY A 94 3.39 -3.67 7.50
C GLY A 94 2.50 -2.44 7.59
N GLY A 95 1.16 -2.62 7.54
CA GLY A 95 0.21 -1.51 7.61
C GLY A 95 0.37 -0.67 8.88
N SER A 96 0.65 -1.29 10.03
CA SER A 96 0.96 -0.57 11.29
C SER A 96 2.24 0.27 11.21
N THR A 97 3.27 -0.22 10.51
CA THR A 97 4.51 0.53 10.29
C THR A 97 4.25 1.75 9.40
N ILE A 98 3.44 1.58 8.35
CA ILE A 98 3.04 2.70 7.47
C ILE A 98 2.29 3.77 8.28
N VAL A 99 1.32 3.36 9.10
CA VAL A 99 0.59 4.27 10.00
C VAL A 99 1.54 5.02 10.92
N GLN A 100 2.47 4.31 11.57
CA GLN A 100 3.46 4.92 12.45
C GLN A 100 4.30 5.98 11.72
N ILE A 101 4.79 5.69 10.52
CA ILE A 101 5.55 6.66 9.71
C ILE A 101 4.75 7.95 9.44
N LEU A 102 3.44 7.82 9.19
CA LEU A 102 2.56 8.97 8.94
C LEU A 102 2.30 9.77 10.22
N GLU A 103 2.12 9.10 11.34
CA GLU A 103 1.88 9.71 12.66
C GLU A 103 3.14 10.38 13.24
N GLU A 104 4.33 9.88 12.95
CA GLU A 104 5.59 10.48 13.36
C GLU A 104 5.91 11.80 12.64
N SER A 105 5.27 12.06 11.50
CA SER A 105 5.52 13.26 10.69
C SER A 105 4.22 13.91 10.17
N PRO A 106 3.30 14.31 11.07
CA PRO A 106 1.95 14.73 10.69
C PRO A 106 1.92 15.98 9.80
N GLU A 107 2.85 16.93 10.00
CA GLU A 107 2.92 18.14 9.18
C GLU A 107 3.39 17.85 7.75
N VAL A 108 4.31 16.89 7.58
CA VAL A 108 4.73 16.43 6.25
C VAL A 108 3.59 15.66 5.60
N ALA A 109 2.98 14.70 6.31
CA ALA A 109 1.88 13.89 5.79
C ALA A 109 0.71 14.76 5.31
N LYS A 110 0.29 15.76 6.10
CA LYS A 110 -0.79 16.70 5.73
C LYS A 110 -0.49 17.58 4.52
N ALA A 111 0.80 17.82 4.22
CA ALA A 111 1.21 18.61 3.06
C ALA A 111 1.24 17.81 1.75
N LEU A 112 1.14 16.47 1.80
CA LEU A 112 1.11 15.61 0.63
C LEU A 112 -0.24 15.73 -0.09
N LYS A 113 -0.21 15.78 -1.42
CA LYS A 113 -1.40 15.75 -2.29
C LYS A 113 -1.89 14.33 -2.56
N PHE A 114 -1.01 13.33 -2.44
CA PHE A 114 -1.34 11.92 -2.56
C PHE A 114 -0.34 11.07 -1.77
N LEU A 115 -0.79 9.88 -1.43
CA LEU A 115 0.02 8.86 -0.77
C LEU A 115 -0.31 7.51 -1.43
N ILE A 116 0.70 6.78 -1.89
CA ILE A 116 0.53 5.43 -2.41
C ILE A 116 1.18 4.47 -1.42
N VAL A 117 0.39 3.57 -0.86
CA VAL A 117 0.87 2.62 0.14
C VAL A 117 0.67 1.19 -0.35
N GLN A 118 1.65 0.36 -0.07
CA GLN A 118 1.56 -1.07 -0.35
C GLN A 118 1.88 -1.85 0.93
N PRO A 119 0.86 -2.18 1.73
CA PRO A 119 1.05 -2.95 2.94
C PRO A 119 1.31 -4.44 2.63
N MET A 120 2.32 -5.04 3.29
CA MET A 120 2.56 -6.49 3.24
C MET A 120 1.56 -7.27 4.10
N ALA A 121 0.98 -6.60 5.09
CA ALA A 121 -0.06 -7.11 5.98
C ALA A 121 -0.82 -5.94 6.62
N GLY A 122 -2.05 -6.17 7.08
CA GLY A 122 -2.82 -5.17 7.84
C GLY A 122 -3.45 -4.06 6.99
N ALA A 123 -3.72 -4.32 5.71
CA ALA A 123 -4.41 -3.40 4.81
C ALA A 123 -5.75 -2.89 5.36
N PRO A 124 -6.62 -3.72 5.99
CA PRO A 124 -7.89 -3.25 6.55
C PRO A 124 -7.72 -2.19 7.65
N GLY A 125 -6.73 -2.36 8.53
CA GLY A 125 -6.39 -1.39 9.58
C GLY A 125 -5.90 -0.07 9.00
N LEU A 126 -5.05 -0.13 7.98
CA LEU A 126 -4.53 1.04 7.28
C LEU A 126 -5.64 1.82 6.55
N ARG A 127 -6.56 1.14 5.86
CA ARG A 127 -7.73 1.77 5.22
C ARG A 127 -8.61 2.50 6.23
N ARG A 128 -8.91 1.85 7.35
CA ARG A 128 -9.69 2.44 8.43
C ARG A 128 -9.01 3.68 9.00
N TRP A 129 -7.73 3.55 9.35
CA TRP A 129 -6.94 4.66 9.85
C TRP A 129 -6.94 5.84 8.87
N ALA A 130 -6.78 5.58 7.59
CA ALA A 130 -6.80 6.62 6.55
C ALA A 130 -8.12 7.40 6.56
N CYS A 131 -9.27 6.72 6.53
CA CYS A 131 -10.59 7.36 6.56
C CYS A 131 -10.81 8.16 7.85
N GLU A 132 -10.30 7.68 8.99
CA GLU A 132 -10.41 8.35 10.30
C GLU A 132 -9.46 9.57 10.44
N ASN A 133 -8.41 9.66 9.61
CA ASN A 133 -7.35 10.68 9.70
C ASN A 133 -7.31 11.64 8.51
N GLY A 134 -8.44 11.85 7.83
CA GLY A 134 -8.58 12.86 6.79
C GLY A 134 -8.02 12.46 5.43
N TRP A 135 -7.92 11.16 5.17
CA TRP A 135 -7.56 10.59 3.88
C TRP A 135 -8.76 9.88 3.25
N ARG A 136 -8.93 10.05 1.96
CA ARG A 136 -9.89 9.32 1.15
C ARG A 136 -9.17 8.26 0.32
N ILE A 137 -9.72 7.06 0.24
CA ILE A 137 -9.24 6.00 -0.66
C ILE A 137 -9.62 6.39 -2.08
N ALA A 138 -8.67 6.95 -2.84
CA ALA A 138 -8.93 7.43 -4.19
C ALA A 138 -8.95 6.30 -5.20
N ASP A 139 -8.06 5.33 -5.05
CA ASP A 139 -7.90 4.19 -5.93
C ASP A 139 -7.27 3.01 -5.20
N GLU A 140 -7.46 1.81 -5.76
CA GLU A 140 -6.79 0.58 -5.32
C GLU A 140 -6.45 -0.29 -6.52
N ALA A 141 -5.35 -1.02 -6.41
CA ALA A 141 -4.90 -1.97 -7.41
C ALA A 141 -4.39 -3.25 -6.78
N LEU A 142 -4.42 -4.32 -7.57
CA LEU A 142 -3.82 -5.61 -7.25
C LEU A 142 -2.65 -5.87 -8.19
N ALA A 143 -1.60 -6.46 -7.65
CA ALA A 143 -0.48 -6.94 -8.44
C ALA A 143 -0.07 -8.33 -7.98
N GLU A 144 0.34 -9.17 -8.92
CA GLU A 144 0.72 -10.53 -8.63
C GLU A 144 2.16 -10.80 -9.05
N GLU A 145 2.90 -11.45 -8.16
CA GLU A 145 4.20 -12.06 -8.38
C GLU A 145 4.15 -13.52 -7.92
N PRO A 146 5.09 -14.40 -8.28
CA PRO A 146 4.94 -15.86 -8.18
C PRO A 146 4.43 -16.42 -6.85
N GLN A 147 4.67 -15.74 -5.73
CA GLN A 147 4.26 -16.21 -4.40
C GLN A 147 3.36 -15.23 -3.66
N HIS A 148 3.07 -14.07 -4.24
CA HIS A 148 2.40 -12.99 -3.54
C HIS A 148 1.38 -12.28 -4.42
N LEU A 149 0.22 -12.00 -3.85
CA LEU A 149 -0.76 -11.05 -4.36
C LEU A 149 -0.71 -9.82 -3.46
N TYR A 150 -0.40 -8.67 -4.04
CA TYR A 150 -0.22 -7.40 -3.33
C TYR A 150 -1.42 -6.49 -3.51
N GLU A 151 -1.78 -5.81 -2.44
CA GLU A 151 -2.76 -4.73 -2.43
C GLU A 151 -2.02 -3.39 -2.45
N ILE A 152 -2.41 -2.50 -3.34
CA ILE A 152 -1.85 -1.16 -3.47
C ILE A 152 -3.00 -0.17 -3.28
N ILE A 153 -2.82 0.81 -2.41
CA ILE A 153 -3.86 1.76 -2.00
C ILE A 153 -3.36 3.16 -2.30
N MET A 154 -4.10 3.92 -3.08
CA MET A 154 -3.87 5.35 -3.29
C MET A 154 -4.80 6.16 -2.41
N LEU A 155 -4.20 6.99 -1.58
CA LEU A 155 -4.87 7.91 -0.68
C LEU A 155 -4.67 9.35 -1.14
N VAL A 156 -5.72 10.18 -1.00
CA VAL A 156 -5.64 11.61 -1.22
C VAL A 156 -6.27 12.34 -0.03
N PRO A 157 -5.87 13.58 0.30
CA PRO A 157 -6.53 14.37 1.32
C PRO A 157 -8.03 14.49 1.08
N GLY A 158 -8.83 14.30 2.12
CA GLY A 158 -10.29 14.38 2.06
C GLY A 158 -10.96 13.52 3.11
N SER A 159 -12.28 13.61 3.18
CA SER A 159 -13.11 12.75 4.01
C SER A 159 -13.80 11.68 3.17
N GLU A 160 -14.01 10.53 3.76
CA GLU A 160 -14.77 9.44 3.18
C GLU A 160 -15.69 8.85 4.27
N PRO A 161 -16.93 8.48 3.95
CA PRO A 161 -17.80 7.78 4.90
C PRO A 161 -17.12 6.48 5.39
N PRO A 162 -17.39 6.06 6.62
CA PRO A 162 -16.85 4.81 7.12
C PRO A 162 -17.40 3.63 6.30
N HIS A 163 -16.53 2.72 5.94
CA HIS A 163 -16.87 1.47 5.24
C HIS A 163 -17.24 0.36 6.24
N SER A 164 -17.97 -0.62 5.77
CA SER A 164 -18.21 -1.86 6.53
C SER A 164 -16.92 -2.65 6.77
N SER A 165 -16.95 -3.59 7.70
CA SER A 165 -15.77 -4.42 7.98
C SER A 165 -15.33 -5.23 6.77
N ILE A 166 -16.26 -5.70 5.94
CA ILE A 166 -15.94 -6.48 4.73
C ILE A 166 -15.35 -5.60 3.63
N GLU A 167 -15.86 -4.37 3.45
CA GLU A 167 -15.28 -3.42 2.48
C GLU A 167 -13.85 -3.02 2.86
N TYR A 168 -13.57 -2.77 4.15
CA TYR A 168 -12.18 -2.54 4.59
C TYR A 168 -11.28 -3.76 4.36
N GLU A 169 -11.83 -4.98 4.46
CA GLU A 169 -11.08 -6.20 4.26
C GLU A 169 -10.71 -6.42 2.80
N ILE A 170 -11.67 -6.29 1.91
CA ILE A 170 -11.48 -6.52 0.47
C ILE A 170 -10.80 -5.34 -0.19
N GLY A 171 -11.22 -4.13 0.13
CA GLY A 171 -10.85 -2.86 -0.51
C GLY A 171 -12.03 -2.25 -1.27
N PRO A 172 -12.54 -1.08 -0.83
CA PRO A 172 -13.76 -0.50 -1.40
C PRO A 172 -13.63 -0.21 -2.91
N ARG A 173 -12.46 0.23 -3.37
CA ARG A 173 -12.24 0.50 -4.80
C ARG A 173 -11.98 -0.78 -5.60
N LEU A 174 -11.50 -1.85 -4.97
CA LEU A 174 -11.41 -3.17 -5.59
C LEU A 174 -12.80 -3.78 -5.81
N ILE A 175 -13.71 -3.62 -4.85
CA ILE A 175 -15.11 -4.04 -4.98
C ILE A 175 -15.80 -3.32 -6.13
N GLU A 176 -15.61 -1.99 -6.22
CA GLU A 176 -16.23 -1.18 -7.28
C GLU A 176 -15.72 -1.52 -8.69
N LYS A 177 -14.42 -1.77 -8.81
CA LYS A 177 -13.76 -1.94 -10.11
C LYS A 177 -13.70 -3.36 -10.62
N ARG A 178 -13.69 -4.33 -9.71
CA ARG A 178 -13.49 -5.76 -10.00
C ARG A 178 -12.35 -6.01 -11.00
N PRO A 179 -11.09 -5.65 -10.65
CA PRO A 179 -9.96 -5.84 -11.56
C PRO A 179 -9.73 -7.34 -11.84
N PRO A 180 -8.98 -7.72 -12.89
CA PRO A 180 -8.78 -9.13 -13.27
C PRO A 180 -8.30 -10.07 -12.16
N LEU A 181 -7.59 -9.55 -11.16
CA LEU A 181 -7.12 -10.32 -10.00
C LEU A 181 -8.13 -10.35 -8.84
N PHE A 182 -9.33 -9.77 -8.99
CA PHE A 182 -10.29 -9.63 -7.90
C PHE A 182 -10.75 -10.97 -7.36
N GLY A 183 -11.20 -11.91 -8.20
CA GLY A 183 -11.62 -13.24 -7.78
C GLY A 183 -10.51 -13.98 -7.00
N ARG A 184 -9.27 -13.90 -7.49
CA ARG A 184 -8.11 -14.49 -6.79
C ARG A 184 -7.82 -13.80 -5.44
N HIS A 185 -8.06 -12.50 -5.33
CA HIS A 185 -7.96 -11.77 -4.07
C HIS A 185 -9.00 -12.27 -3.07
N ILE A 186 -10.26 -12.41 -3.49
CA ILE A 186 -11.34 -12.96 -2.65
C ILE A 186 -11.01 -14.38 -2.19
N GLU A 187 -10.57 -15.26 -3.08
CA GLU A 187 -10.16 -16.63 -2.73
C GLU A 187 -9.04 -16.68 -1.69
N LYS A 188 -8.02 -15.82 -1.84
CA LYS A 188 -6.91 -15.69 -0.90
C LYS A 188 -7.40 -15.27 0.49
N LEU A 189 -8.26 -14.25 0.56
CA LEU A 189 -8.86 -13.79 1.82
C LEU A 189 -9.71 -14.87 2.46
N TYR A 190 -10.62 -15.47 1.69
CA TYR A 190 -11.49 -16.56 2.17
C TYR A 190 -10.67 -17.71 2.75
N ALA A 191 -9.66 -18.19 2.02
CA ALA A 191 -8.81 -19.28 2.49
C ALA A 191 -8.02 -18.91 3.76
N ALA A 192 -7.61 -17.66 3.92
CA ALA A 192 -6.94 -17.19 5.12
C ALA A 192 -7.88 -17.17 6.34
N TYR A 193 -9.09 -16.61 6.19
CA TYR A 193 -10.09 -16.56 7.26
C TYR A 193 -10.61 -17.94 7.64
N ALA A 194 -10.86 -18.83 6.68
CA ALA A 194 -11.25 -20.20 6.92
C ALA A 194 -10.20 -20.98 7.74
N ARG A 195 -8.91 -20.81 7.41
CA ARG A 195 -7.81 -21.41 8.20
C ARG A 195 -7.74 -20.87 9.61
N MET A 196 -7.89 -19.55 9.79
CA MET A 196 -7.89 -18.92 11.12
C MET A 196 -9.05 -19.41 11.97
N LEU A 197 -10.26 -19.48 11.43
CA LEU A 197 -11.44 -20.00 12.13
C LEU A 197 -11.27 -21.46 12.52
N LYS A 198 -10.76 -22.29 11.60
CA LYS A 198 -10.46 -23.70 11.89
C LYS A 198 -9.48 -23.88 13.05
N SER A 199 -8.44 -23.04 13.11
CA SER A 199 -7.50 -23.03 14.23
C SER A 199 -8.14 -22.59 15.54
N MET A 200 -8.93 -21.51 15.52
CA MET A 200 -9.62 -20.99 16.70
C MET A 200 -10.70 -21.96 17.23
N ALA A 201 -11.35 -22.73 16.36
CA ALA A 201 -12.34 -23.74 16.72
C ALA A 201 -11.79 -24.88 17.58
N GLN A 202 -10.47 -25.02 17.69
CA GLN A 202 -9.84 -26.01 18.58
C GLN A 202 -9.83 -25.59 20.06
N SER A 203 -10.25 -24.36 20.39
CA SER A 203 -10.30 -23.84 21.75
C SER A 203 -11.68 -23.27 22.06
N SER A 204 -12.36 -23.83 23.06
CA SER A 204 -13.66 -23.34 23.53
C SER A 204 -13.62 -21.87 23.97
N LYS A 205 -12.52 -21.44 24.59
CA LYS A 205 -12.31 -20.03 24.97
C LYS A 205 -12.19 -19.13 23.75
N ALA A 206 -11.53 -19.59 22.68
CA ALA A 206 -11.40 -18.81 21.44
C ALA A 206 -12.75 -18.71 20.71
N GLN A 207 -13.54 -19.77 20.69
CA GLN A 207 -14.89 -19.78 20.09
C GLN A 207 -15.85 -18.78 20.75
N GLN A 208 -15.70 -18.55 22.06
CA GLN A 208 -16.53 -17.59 22.81
C GLN A 208 -16.06 -16.14 22.67
N SER A 209 -14.96 -15.88 21.97
CA SER A 209 -14.41 -14.54 21.83
C SER A 209 -15.16 -13.73 20.76
N GLY A 210 -15.28 -12.41 20.98
CA GLY A 210 -15.79 -11.47 19.98
C GLY A 210 -14.99 -11.50 18.67
N LYS A 211 -13.69 -11.85 18.74
CA LYS A 211 -12.85 -12.05 17.57
C LYS A 211 -13.32 -13.20 16.69
N TYR A 212 -13.72 -14.32 17.29
CA TYR A 212 -14.24 -15.47 16.55
C TYR A 212 -15.52 -15.12 15.78
N LYS A 213 -16.47 -14.46 16.46
CA LYS A 213 -17.72 -13.98 15.83
C LYS A 213 -17.45 -13.05 14.66
N LYS A 214 -16.58 -12.04 14.85
CA LYS A 214 -16.21 -11.12 13.78
C LYS A 214 -15.58 -11.83 12.58
N MET A 215 -14.75 -12.85 12.83
CA MET A 215 -14.15 -13.63 11.74
C MET A 215 -15.19 -14.49 11.00
N GLN A 216 -16.22 -15.00 11.69
CA GLN A 216 -17.33 -15.69 11.04
C GLN A 216 -18.14 -14.76 10.13
N GLU A 217 -18.43 -13.54 10.60
CA GLU A 217 -19.11 -12.50 9.80
C GLU A 217 -18.30 -12.12 8.55
N LEU A 218 -16.98 -11.95 8.68
CA LEU A 218 -16.10 -11.67 7.54
C LEU A 218 -16.05 -12.84 6.56
N LEU A 219 -15.97 -14.09 7.05
CA LEU A 219 -15.95 -15.26 6.18
C LEU A 219 -17.25 -15.40 5.39
N ALA A 220 -18.40 -15.17 6.03
CA ALA A 220 -19.70 -15.19 5.36
C ALA A 220 -19.79 -14.13 4.26
N GLY A 221 -19.36 -12.89 4.55
CA GLY A 221 -19.31 -11.83 3.52
C GLY A 221 -18.36 -12.16 2.37
N LEU A 222 -17.20 -12.77 2.64
CA LEU A 222 -16.27 -13.21 1.58
C LEU A 222 -16.85 -14.35 0.73
N GLU A 223 -17.67 -15.20 1.32
CA GLU A 223 -18.36 -16.28 0.59
C GLU A 223 -19.36 -15.73 -0.42
N GLU A 224 -20.10 -14.67 -0.07
CA GLU A 224 -20.99 -13.96 -1.01
C GLU A 224 -20.22 -13.43 -2.22
N TYR A 225 -19.14 -12.69 -2.00
CA TYR A 225 -18.28 -12.18 -3.09
C TYR A 225 -17.64 -13.29 -3.92
N LYS A 226 -17.29 -14.41 -3.30
CA LYS A 226 -16.74 -15.57 -4.02
C LYS A 226 -17.78 -16.18 -4.97
N HIS A 227 -19.02 -16.37 -4.52
CA HIS A 227 -20.11 -16.85 -5.38
C HIS A 227 -20.39 -15.91 -6.55
N GLU A 228 -20.33 -14.61 -6.33
CA GLU A 228 -20.49 -13.62 -7.41
C GLU A 228 -19.37 -13.75 -8.46
N CYS A 229 -18.11 -13.96 -8.04
CA CYS A 229 -16.97 -14.13 -8.95
C CYS A 229 -17.05 -15.45 -9.75
N ASP A 230 -17.63 -16.51 -9.18
CA ASP A 230 -17.79 -17.82 -9.84
C ASP A 230 -18.92 -17.80 -10.90
N CYS A 231 -19.78 -16.77 -10.89
CA CYS A 231 -20.89 -16.58 -11.84
C CYS A 231 -20.57 -15.62 -13.01
N GLU A 232 -19.44 -14.92 -12.96
CA GLU A 232 -18.94 -14.04 -14.03
C GLU A 232 -18.00 -14.80 -14.98
#